data_d0f81164ce2ec642c861a930786254eb
#
_entry.id   d0f81164ce2ec642c861a930786254eb
#
_cell.length_a   1.000
_cell.length_b   1.000
_cell.length_c   1.000
_cell.angle_alpha   90.00
_cell.angle_beta   90.00
_cell.angle_gamma   90.00
#
_symmetry.space_group_name_H-M   'P 1'
#
loop_
_entity.id
_entity.type
_entity.pdbx_description
1 polymer ?
#
loop_
_entity_poly.entity_id
_entity_poly.type
_entity_poly.pdbx_seq_one_letter_code
_entity_poly.pdbx_strand_id
1 'polypeptide(L)'
;GLGDVYKRQINNCDADLAIIIDADMQDPPELIPDLLEVQEREDANVVYCVRKSREGESLFKLFTSKAFYRVMNYMSEVHFPLDTGDFRLVDRKVMNEFDRFKERGKYIRGLISWVGFHQVPFYYEREARIAGETKYPISKMLKFASTAMLYFSKKPLRLATSLGFISVLVGIILAVWFTLGKIYGFSNAEVGWTSIMTSIIFFGGVQLLTVGVLGQYVGILFDEIKARPEYIIDEKKNY
;
A
#
# COMPACT_ATOMS: atom_id res chain seq x y z
N GLY A 1 -8.72 -8.81 9.88
CA GLY A 1 -7.28 -9.08 9.67
C GLY A 1 -6.43 -8.47 10.79
N LEU A 2 -5.09 -8.60 10.73
CA LEU A 2 -4.20 -8.06 11.79
C LEU A 2 -4.41 -6.56 12.02
N GLY A 3 -4.64 -5.77 10.95
CA GLY A 3 -4.92 -4.35 11.08
C GLY A 3 -6.16 -4.01 11.92
N ASP A 4 -7.17 -4.88 11.91
CA ASP A 4 -8.39 -4.71 12.72
C ASP A 4 -8.11 -4.88 14.20
N VAL A 5 -7.24 -5.84 14.53
CA VAL A 5 -6.83 -6.11 15.90
C VAL A 5 -6.06 -4.93 16.48
N TYR A 6 -5.09 -4.38 15.74
CA TYR A 6 -4.32 -3.20 16.16
C TYR A 6 -5.20 -1.98 16.39
N LYS A 7 -6.07 -1.66 15.42
CA LYS A 7 -6.97 -0.51 15.55
C LYS A 7 -7.89 -0.66 16.75
N ARG A 8 -8.45 -1.87 16.97
CA ARG A 8 -9.26 -2.15 18.15
C ARG A 8 -8.50 -1.93 19.44
N GLN A 9 -7.25 -2.38 19.51
CA GLN A 9 -6.43 -2.22 20.73
C GLN A 9 -6.09 -0.75 20.97
N ILE A 10 -5.66 -0.01 19.95
CA ILE A 10 -5.34 1.41 20.04
C ILE A 10 -6.57 2.23 20.46
N ASN A 11 -7.72 2.00 19.85
CA ASN A 11 -8.96 2.73 20.15
C ASN A 11 -9.55 2.44 21.54
N ASN A 12 -9.18 1.32 22.17
CA ASN A 12 -9.62 0.97 23.53
C ASN A 12 -8.47 1.06 24.56
N CYS A 13 -7.37 1.71 24.21
CA CYS A 13 -6.25 1.95 25.09
C CYS A 13 -6.41 3.32 25.77
N ASP A 14 -6.42 3.38 27.10
CA ASP A 14 -6.57 4.61 27.89
C ASP A 14 -5.21 5.18 28.37
N ALA A 15 -4.08 4.52 28.03
CA ALA A 15 -2.75 4.98 28.42
C ALA A 15 -2.30 6.21 27.59
N ASP A 16 -1.38 7.02 28.12
CA ASP A 16 -0.80 8.17 27.42
C ASP A 16 0.15 7.77 26.29
N LEU A 17 0.82 6.62 26.44
CA LEU A 17 1.73 6.02 25.48
C LEU A 17 1.33 4.57 25.21
N ALA A 18 1.41 4.12 23.97
CA ALA A 18 1.20 2.73 23.59
C ALA A 18 2.36 2.21 22.76
N ILE A 19 2.74 0.96 23.02
CA ILE A 19 3.77 0.27 22.25
C ILE A 19 3.12 -0.85 21.46
N ILE A 20 3.37 -0.84 20.15
CA ILE A 20 2.94 -1.87 19.21
C ILE A 20 4.15 -2.77 18.97
N ILE A 21 4.02 -4.07 19.26
CA ILE A 21 5.08 -5.07 19.11
C ILE A 21 4.50 -6.36 18.57
N ASP A 22 5.25 -7.06 17.70
CA ASP A 22 4.88 -8.39 17.22
C ASP A 22 5.15 -9.46 18.29
N ALA A 23 4.22 -10.40 18.46
CA ALA A 23 4.33 -11.46 19.47
C ALA A 23 5.25 -12.62 19.06
N ASP A 24 6.02 -12.49 17.98
CA ASP A 24 6.92 -13.54 17.46
C ASP A 24 8.34 -13.52 18.08
N MET A 25 8.53 -12.69 19.09
CA MET A 25 9.77 -12.52 19.86
C MET A 25 10.99 -12.12 19.02
N GLN A 26 10.78 -11.60 17.82
CA GLN A 26 11.86 -11.10 16.97
C GLN A 26 12.22 -9.64 17.28
N ASP A 27 11.27 -8.90 17.79
CA ASP A 27 11.46 -7.51 18.19
C ASP A 27 11.62 -7.51 19.74
N PRO A 28 12.84 -7.17 20.27
CA PRO A 28 13.15 -7.35 21.68
C PRO A 28 12.39 -6.34 22.56
N PRO A 29 11.56 -6.79 23.53
CA PRO A 29 10.83 -5.92 24.44
C PRO A 29 11.76 -5.15 25.40
N GLU A 30 13.01 -5.57 25.54
CA GLU A 30 14.05 -4.91 26.34
C GLU A 30 14.39 -3.51 25.84
N LEU A 31 14.06 -3.21 24.57
CA LEU A 31 14.25 -1.87 23.98
C LEU A 31 13.16 -0.86 24.38
N ILE A 32 12.13 -1.30 25.08
CA ILE A 32 11.03 -0.42 25.49
C ILE A 32 11.50 0.78 26.31
N PRO A 33 12.41 0.65 27.32
CA PRO A 33 12.95 1.79 28.04
C PRO A 33 13.68 2.77 27.14
N ASP A 34 14.45 2.30 26.17
CA ASP A 34 15.19 3.16 25.23
C ASP A 34 14.24 3.95 24.32
N LEU A 35 13.13 3.33 23.89
CA LEU A 35 12.10 4.02 23.10
C LEU A 35 11.41 5.13 23.88
N LEU A 36 11.17 4.92 25.19
CA LEU A 36 10.63 5.93 26.09
C LEU A 36 11.61 7.09 26.26
N GLU A 37 12.90 6.82 26.47
CA GLU A 37 13.94 7.83 26.57
C GLU A 37 14.04 8.68 25.30
N VAL A 38 14.01 8.05 24.12
CA VAL A 38 14.03 8.76 22.83
C VAL A 38 12.78 9.62 22.66
N GLN A 39 11.62 9.09 23.03
CA GLN A 39 10.35 9.79 22.95
C GLN A 39 10.39 11.08 23.78
N GLU A 40 10.87 10.99 25.04
CA GLU A 40 10.95 12.12 25.95
C GLU A 40 12.00 13.15 25.49
N ARG A 41 13.20 12.69 25.10
CA ARG A 41 14.29 13.54 24.65
C ARG A 41 13.97 14.35 23.39
N GLU A 42 13.29 13.71 22.42
CA GLU A 42 12.98 14.31 21.13
C GLU A 42 11.57 14.95 21.09
N ASP A 43 10.79 14.87 22.19
CA ASP A 43 9.37 15.25 22.21
C ASP A 43 8.58 14.65 21.03
N ALA A 44 8.86 13.35 20.75
CA ALA A 44 8.33 12.67 19.60
C ALA A 44 6.92 12.11 19.85
N ASN A 45 6.04 12.26 18.89
CA ASN A 45 4.71 11.65 18.96
C ASN A 45 4.72 10.17 18.53
N VAL A 46 5.71 9.80 17.69
CA VAL A 46 5.94 8.42 17.25
C VAL A 46 7.43 8.12 17.26
N VAL A 47 7.83 7.04 17.92
CA VAL A 47 9.17 6.45 17.78
C VAL A 47 9.02 5.12 17.05
N TYR A 48 9.47 5.04 15.79
CA TYR A 48 9.37 3.83 14.98
C TYR A 48 10.70 3.12 14.84
N CYS A 49 10.67 1.79 15.01
CA CYS A 49 11.88 0.99 14.99
C CYS A 49 12.31 0.63 13.56
N VAL A 50 13.57 0.91 13.23
CA VAL A 50 14.21 0.65 11.94
C VAL A 50 15.28 -0.43 12.13
N ARG A 51 15.21 -1.49 11.33
CA ARG A 51 16.16 -2.60 11.37
C ARG A 51 17.47 -2.21 10.70
N LYS A 52 18.59 -2.28 11.43
CA LYS A 52 19.94 -1.96 10.91
C LYS A 52 20.44 -3.00 9.92
N SER A 53 20.18 -4.28 10.19
CA SER A 53 20.61 -5.39 9.33
C SER A 53 19.49 -6.39 9.07
N ARG A 54 19.57 -7.08 7.96
CA ARG A 54 18.70 -8.21 7.60
C ARG A 54 19.57 -9.45 7.41
N GLU A 55 20.28 -9.85 8.47
CA GLU A 55 21.07 -11.06 8.43
C GLU A 55 20.20 -12.29 8.19
N GLY A 56 20.68 -13.18 7.29
CA GLY A 56 19.97 -14.42 6.95
C GLY A 56 18.89 -14.30 5.85
N GLU A 57 18.63 -13.11 5.27
CA GLU A 57 17.73 -13.00 4.13
C GLU A 57 18.46 -13.21 2.78
N SER A 58 17.84 -13.96 1.85
CA SER A 58 18.42 -14.16 0.52
C SER A 58 18.50 -12.83 -0.26
N LEU A 59 19.53 -12.68 -1.11
CA LEU A 59 19.72 -11.49 -1.95
C LEU A 59 18.49 -11.19 -2.82
N PHE A 60 17.79 -12.22 -3.29
CA PHE A 60 16.56 -12.09 -4.06
C PHE A 60 15.45 -11.44 -3.22
N LYS A 61 15.28 -11.85 -1.95
CA LYS A 61 14.28 -11.29 -1.04
C LYS A 61 14.60 -9.84 -0.67
N LEU A 62 15.87 -9.51 -0.48
CA LEU A 62 16.33 -8.14 -0.24
C LEU A 62 16.06 -7.24 -1.45
N PHE A 63 16.37 -7.72 -2.68
CA PHE A 63 16.13 -6.97 -3.90
C PHE A 63 14.65 -6.74 -4.14
N THR A 64 13.82 -7.78 -4.03
CA THR A 64 12.36 -7.68 -4.21
C THR A 64 11.71 -6.78 -3.18
N SER A 65 12.17 -6.83 -1.91
CA SER A 65 11.70 -5.94 -0.85
C SER A 65 12.05 -4.47 -1.14
N LYS A 66 13.30 -4.18 -1.51
CA LYS A 66 13.73 -2.82 -1.89
C LYS A 66 12.97 -2.29 -3.11
N ALA A 67 12.79 -3.13 -4.13
CA ALA A 67 12.01 -2.78 -5.32
C ALA A 67 10.56 -2.48 -4.94
N PHE A 68 9.95 -3.32 -4.10
CA PHE A 68 8.61 -3.12 -3.58
C PHE A 68 8.45 -1.76 -2.88
N TYR A 69 9.29 -1.44 -1.90
CA TYR A 69 9.21 -0.16 -1.19
C TYR A 69 9.46 1.05 -2.09
N ARG A 70 10.37 0.94 -3.08
CA ARG A 70 10.57 2.01 -4.07
C ARG A 70 9.33 2.23 -4.92
N VAL A 71 8.72 1.17 -5.42
CA VAL A 71 7.47 1.25 -6.20
C VAL A 71 6.35 1.82 -5.34
N MET A 72 6.21 1.35 -4.09
CA MET A 72 5.21 1.87 -3.15
C MET A 72 5.40 3.36 -2.87
N ASN A 73 6.61 3.81 -2.54
CA ASN A 73 6.90 5.23 -2.30
C ASN A 73 6.73 6.08 -3.56
N TYR A 74 7.08 5.55 -4.75
CA TYR A 74 6.82 6.24 -6.00
C TYR A 74 5.33 6.33 -6.31
N MET A 75 4.58 5.26 -6.06
CA MET A 75 3.14 5.18 -6.36
C MET A 75 2.28 5.88 -5.31
N SER A 76 2.69 5.91 -4.05
CA SER A 76 1.94 6.51 -2.93
C SER A 76 2.14 8.02 -2.84
N GLU A 77 1.14 8.71 -2.30
CA GLU A 77 1.24 10.11 -1.87
C GLU A 77 1.85 10.23 -0.46
N VAL A 78 1.95 9.12 0.27
CA VAL A 78 2.53 9.02 1.62
C VAL A 78 3.91 8.40 1.53
N HIS A 79 4.88 9.00 2.22
CA HIS A 79 6.23 8.45 2.31
C HIS A 79 6.29 7.34 3.35
N PHE A 80 6.60 6.12 2.91
CA PHE A 80 6.76 4.98 3.81
C PHE A 80 8.23 4.84 4.19
N PRO A 81 8.57 4.87 5.50
CA PRO A 81 9.92 4.60 5.94
C PRO A 81 10.35 3.17 5.53
N LEU A 82 11.59 3.06 5.03
CA LEU A 82 12.16 1.78 4.60
C LEU A 82 12.54 0.95 5.84
N ASP A 83 12.48 -0.37 5.69
CA ASP A 83 12.96 -1.34 6.69
C ASP A 83 12.30 -1.24 8.09
N THR A 84 11.12 -0.63 8.17
CA THR A 84 10.35 -0.54 9.42
C THR A 84 9.42 -1.72 9.60
N GLY A 85 9.38 -2.24 10.83
CA GLY A 85 8.39 -3.19 11.32
C GLY A 85 7.12 -2.52 11.85
N ASP A 86 6.31 -3.28 12.58
CA ASP A 86 5.19 -2.74 13.34
C ASP A 86 5.62 -2.26 14.73
N PHE A 87 6.86 -2.62 15.17
CA PHE A 87 7.42 -2.21 16.44
C PHE A 87 7.60 -0.69 16.49
N ARG A 88 6.83 -0.05 17.34
CA ARG A 88 6.81 1.41 17.52
C ARG A 88 6.13 1.83 18.81
N LEU A 89 6.49 3.01 19.31
CA LEU A 89 5.81 3.72 20.35
C LEU A 89 4.96 4.82 19.71
N VAL A 90 3.74 5.03 20.20
CA VAL A 90 2.82 6.09 19.78
C VAL A 90 2.25 6.80 21.00
N ASP A 91 2.07 8.11 20.91
CA ASP A 91 1.48 8.92 21.98
C ASP A 91 -0.06 9.02 21.87
N ARG A 92 -0.66 9.62 22.90
CA ARG A 92 -2.11 9.83 22.98
C ARG A 92 -2.65 10.68 21.81
N LYS A 93 -1.90 11.66 21.33
CA LYS A 93 -2.33 12.52 20.21
C LYS A 93 -2.52 11.69 18.94
N VAL A 94 -1.54 10.83 18.64
CA VAL A 94 -1.60 9.91 17.51
C VAL A 94 -2.75 8.90 17.67
N MET A 95 -2.90 8.32 18.87
CA MET A 95 -3.98 7.37 19.15
C MET A 95 -5.38 7.99 18.96
N ASN A 96 -5.58 9.22 19.40
CA ASN A 96 -6.85 9.93 19.24
C ASN A 96 -7.19 10.18 17.76
N GLU A 97 -6.19 10.45 16.90
CA GLU A 97 -6.43 10.56 15.45
C GLU A 97 -6.78 9.22 14.82
N PHE A 98 -6.26 8.10 15.36
CA PHE A 98 -6.62 6.76 14.88
C PHE A 98 -8.11 6.44 15.04
N ASP A 99 -8.75 6.93 16.08
CA ASP A 99 -10.19 6.75 16.29
C ASP A 99 -11.03 7.44 15.21
N ARG A 100 -10.49 8.53 14.65
CA ARG A 100 -11.15 9.29 13.56
C ARG A 100 -11.06 8.62 12.20
N PHE A 101 -10.09 7.73 11.98
CA PHE A 101 -9.95 6.99 10.73
C PHE A 101 -11.02 5.91 10.60
N LYS A 102 -11.97 6.13 9.71
CA LYS A 102 -13.03 5.16 9.39
C LYS A 102 -12.65 4.24 8.23
N GLU A 103 -11.47 4.43 7.66
CA GLU A 103 -10.99 3.66 6.52
C GLU A 103 -10.85 2.17 6.83
N ARG A 104 -11.28 1.35 5.90
CA ARG A 104 -11.17 -0.12 5.97
C ARG A 104 -9.84 -0.64 5.44
N GLY A 105 -9.13 0.17 4.69
CA GLY A 105 -7.82 -0.13 4.14
C GLY A 105 -6.71 -0.07 5.19
N LYS A 106 -6.46 -1.19 5.83
CA LYS A 106 -5.75 -1.32 7.10
C LYS A 106 -4.24 -1.47 6.97
N TYR A 107 -3.61 -0.57 6.26
CA TYR A 107 -2.16 -0.46 6.30
C TYR A 107 -1.76 0.55 7.38
N ILE A 108 -1.72 0.08 8.64
CA ILE A 108 -1.49 0.92 9.83
C ILE A 108 -0.21 1.73 9.73
N ARG A 109 0.88 1.15 9.19
CA ARG A 109 2.13 1.88 8.96
C ARG A 109 1.93 3.10 8.07
N GLY A 110 1.09 2.97 7.04
CA GLY A 110 0.73 4.07 6.17
C GLY A 110 -0.09 5.14 6.87
N LEU A 111 -1.07 4.73 7.67
CA LEU A 111 -1.91 5.65 8.43
C LEU A 111 -1.09 6.44 9.46
N ILE A 112 -0.20 5.78 10.21
CA ILE A 112 0.69 6.47 11.17
C ILE A 112 1.61 7.45 10.43
N SER A 113 2.19 7.06 9.30
CA SER A 113 3.02 7.97 8.50
C SER A 113 2.20 9.15 7.93
N TRP A 114 0.93 8.93 7.61
CA TRP A 114 0.03 9.95 7.08
C TRP A 114 -0.40 10.99 8.11
N VAL A 115 -0.52 10.60 9.38
CA VAL A 115 -0.90 11.51 10.49
C VAL A 115 0.07 12.71 10.60
N GLY A 116 1.34 12.55 10.25
CA GLY A 116 2.27 13.65 10.04
C GLY A 116 2.79 14.34 11.29
N PHE A 117 2.54 13.82 12.49
CA PHE A 117 3.14 14.30 13.72
C PHE A 117 4.66 14.05 13.76
N HIS A 118 5.36 14.57 14.78
CA HIS A 118 6.79 14.37 14.92
C HIS A 118 7.14 12.90 15.12
N GLN A 119 7.81 12.29 14.11
CA GLN A 119 8.16 10.88 14.07
C GLN A 119 9.67 10.72 14.00
N VAL A 120 10.23 9.94 14.92
CA VAL A 120 11.68 9.74 15.05
C VAL A 120 12.04 8.28 14.83
N PRO A 121 13.07 7.97 14.03
CA PRO A 121 13.56 6.61 13.86
C PRO A 121 14.43 6.15 15.05
N PHE A 122 14.19 4.94 15.51
CA PHE A 122 15.04 4.22 16.46
C PHE A 122 15.66 3.01 15.75
N TYR A 123 17.00 2.97 15.66
CA TYR A 123 17.73 1.91 14.94
C TYR A 123 18.13 0.78 15.88
N TYR A 124 17.67 -0.44 15.56
CA TYR A 124 17.98 -1.65 16.36
C TYR A 124 18.38 -2.82 15.49
N GLU A 125 18.98 -3.82 16.12
CA GLU A 125 19.30 -5.11 15.50
C GLU A 125 18.14 -6.07 15.81
N ARG A 126 17.56 -6.65 14.76
CA ARG A 126 16.50 -7.64 14.92
C ARG A 126 17.08 -9.01 15.17
N GLU A 127 16.58 -9.72 16.16
CA GLU A 127 16.99 -11.08 16.43
C GLU A 127 16.53 -12.07 15.36
N ALA A 128 17.29 -13.16 15.19
CA ALA A 128 16.88 -14.24 14.31
C ALA A 128 15.62 -14.92 14.85
N ARG A 129 14.74 -15.34 13.95
CA ARG A 129 13.50 -16.03 14.33
C ARG A 129 13.81 -17.31 15.10
N ILE A 130 13.30 -17.42 16.34
CA ILE A 130 13.51 -18.56 17.22
C ILE A 130 12.80 -19.82 16.70
N ALA A 131 11.65 -19.67 16.04
CA ALA A 131 10.86 -20.78 15.49
C ALA A 131 9.96 -20.33 14.31
N GLY A 132 9.70 -21.25 13.38
CA GLY A 132 8.75 -21.09 12.28
C GLY A 132 9.36 -20.68 10.94
N GLU A 133 8.72 -21.12 9.86
CA GLU A 133 9.09 -20.76 8.49
C GLU A 133 8.29 -19.54 8.01
N THR A 134 8.86 -18.82 7.05
CA THR A 134 8.19 -17.68 6.42
C THR A 134 6.98 -18.15 5.61
N LYS A 135 5.77 -18.05 6.17
CA LYS A 135 4.51 -18.46 5.53
C LYS A 135 3.92 -17.40 4.56
N TYR A 136 4.75 -16.50 4.05
CA TYR A 136 4.27 -15.45 3.14
C TYR A 136 4.72 -15.74 1.69
N PRO A 137 3.90 -16.44 0.89
CA PRO A 137 4.21 -16.66 -0.51
C PRO A 137 4.15 -15.33 -1.29
N ILE A 138 4.90 -15.26 -2.40
CA ILE A 138 4.99 -14.08 -3.28
C ILE A 138 3.60 -13.58 -3.72
N SER A 139 2.66 -14.51 -3.96
CA SER A 139 1.29 -14.17 -4.33
C SER A 139 0.55 -13.34 -3.26
N LYS A 140 0.75 -13.65 -1.99
CA LYS A 140 0.18 -12.85 -0.87
C LYS A 140 0.85 -11.48 -0.78
N MET A 141 2.17 -11.40 -1.02
CA MET A 141 2.90 -10.12 -1.05
C MET A 141 2.38 -9.22 -2.18
N LEU A 142 2.21 -9.77 -3.39
CA LEU A 142 1.68 -9.02 -4.53
C LEU A 142 0.25 -8.55 -4.30
N LYS A 143 -0.61 -9.41 -3.73
CA LYS A 143 -1.98 -9.02 -3.37
C LYS A 143 -2.00 -7.91 -2.33
N PHE A 144 -1.16 -8.00 -1.31
CA PHE A 144 -1.02 -6.95 -0.29
C PHE A 144 -0.52 -5.64 -0.90
N ALA A 145 0.50 -5.72 -1.78
CA ALA A 145 1.05 -4.58 -2.50
C ALA A 145 0.00 -3.88 -3.37
N SER A 146 -0.77 -4.64 -4.16
CA SER A 146 -1.81 -4.07 -5.03
C SER A 146 -2.92 -3.41 -4.22
N THR A 147 -3.33 -4.04 -3.11
CA THR A 147 -4.33 -3.46 -2.20
C THR A 147 -3.83 -2.15 -1.58
N ALA A 148 -2.63 -2.15 -1.00
CA ALA A 148 -2.05 -0.95 -0.41
C ALA A 148 -1.88 0.18 -1.45
N MET A 149 -1.47 -0.16 -2.67
CA MET A 149 -1.35 0.80 -3.77
C MET A 149 -2.69 1.46 -4.13
N LEU A 150 -3.77 0.69 -4.18
CA LEU A 150 -5.12 1.21 -4.49
C LEU A 150 -5.65 2.12 -3.38
N TYR A 151 -5.36 1.82 -2.11
CA TYR A 151 -5.78 2.66 -0.97
C TYR A 151 -4.99 3.98 -0.86
N PHE A 152 -3.67 3.95 -1.10
CA PHE A 152 -2.79 5.10 -0.87
C PHE A 152 -2.36 5.81 -2.16
N SER A 153 -2.92 5.47 -3.32
CA SER A 153 -2.50 6.05 -4.59
C SER A 153 -3.63 6.17 -5.60
N LYS A 154 -3.68 7.32 -6.28
CA LYS A 154 -4.52 7.54 -7.48
C LYS A 154 -3.75 7.29 -8.78
N LYS A 155 -2.46 6.93 -8.72
CA LYS A 155 -1.62 6.74 -9.91
C LYS A 155 -2.09 5.62 -10.83
N PRO A 156 -2.58 4.45 -10.35
CA PRO A 156 -3.15 3.44 -11.24
C PRO A 156 -4.32 3.97 -12.07
N LEU A 157 -5.17 4.81 -11.48
CA LEU A 157 -6.29 5.45 -12.19
C LEU A 157 -5.78 6.46 -13.22
N ARG A 158 -4.77 7.27 -12.87
CA ARG A 158 -4.13 8.20 -13.81
C ARG A 158 -3.45 7.46 -14.96
N LEU A 159 -2.78 6.33 -14.69
CA LEU A 159 -2.17 5.48 -15.71
C LEU A 159 -3.23 4.94 -16.67
N ALA A 160 -4.36 4.43 -16.17
CA ALA A 160 -5.47 3.98 -17.00
C ALA A 160 -6.00 5.11 -17.90
N THR A 161 -6.17 6.32 -17.35
CA THR A 161 -6.59 7.51 -18.12
C THR A 161 -5.57 7.88 -19.19
N SER A 162 -4.26 7.85 -18.86
CA SER A 162 -3.20 8.14 -19.82
C SER A 162 -3.14 7.12 -20.96
N LEU A 163 -3.31 5.83 -20.64
CA LEU A 163 -3.40 4.77 -21.64
C LEU A 163 -4.61 4.97 -22.57
N GLY A 164 -5.76 5.33 -22.01
CA GLY A 164 -6.94 5.68 -22.80
C GLY A 164 -6.69 6.84 -23.74
N PHE A 165 -6.06 7.92 -23.26
CA PHE A 165 -5.71 9.07 -24.09
C PHE A 165 -4.72 8.72 -25.22
N ILE A 166 -3.67 7.95 -24.91
CA ILE A 166 -2.71 7.46 -25.91
C ILE A 166 -3.43 6.60 -26.96
N SER A 167 -4.35 5.71 -26.53
CA SER A 167 -5.13 4.87 -27.44
C SER A 167 -5.99 5.69 -28.39
N VAL A 168 -6.63 6.75 -27.91
CA VAL A 168 -7.42 7.66 -28.76
C VAL A 168 -6.51 8.37 -29.76
N LEU A 169 -5.35 8.87 -29.33
CA LEU A 169 -4.38 9.54 -30.22
C LEU A 169 -3.89 8.59 -31.32
N VAL A 170 -3.51 7.36 -30.96
CA VAL A 170 -3.11 6.34 -31.94
C VAL A 170 -4.25 6.02 -32.89
N GLY A 171 -5.47 5.88 -32.39
CA GLY A 171 -6.66 5.66 -33.23
C GLY A 171 -6.89 6.78 -34.24
N ILE A 172 -6.75 8.03 -33.84
CA ILE A 172 -6.87 9.19 -34.76
C ILE A 172 -5.76 9.16 -35.82
N ILE A 173 -4.51 8.91 -35.42
CA ILE A 173 -3.38 8.83 -36.34
C ILE A 173 -3.62 7.74 -37.39
N LEU A 174 -4.03 6.55 -36.95
CA LEU A 174 -4.34 5.43 -37.86
C LEU A 174 -5.51 5.76 -38.78
N ALA A 175 -6.58 6.38 -38.28
CA ALA A 175 -7.72 6.78 -39.10
C ALA A 175 -7.33 7.76 -40.18
N VAL A 176 -6.53 8.80 -39.85
CA VAL A 176 -6.00 9.78 -40.82
C VAL A 176 -5.09 9.09 -41.82
N TRP A 177 -4.18 8.23 -41.37
CA TRP A 177 -3.25 7.50 -42.23
C TRP A 177 -3.99 6.63 -43.26
N PHE A 178 -4.96 5.83 -42.84
CA PHE A 178 -5.74 4.98 -43.75
C PHE A 178 -6.62 5.79 -44.72
N THR A 179 -7.21 6.90 -44.22
CA THR A 179 -8.01 7.79 -45.08
C THR A 179 -7.17 8.45 -46.17
N LEU A 180 -6.02 9.01 -45.81
CA LEU A 180 -5.10 9.61 -46.77
C LEU A 180 -4.53 8.56 -47.73
N GLY A 181 -4.16 7.39 -47.23
CA GLY A 181 -3.69 6.27 -48.03
C GLY A 181 -4.69 5.83 -49.12
N LYS A 182 -5.99 5.86 -48.79
CA LYS A 182 -7.06 5.60 -49.75
C LYS A 182 -7.21 6.72 -50.79
N ILE A 183 -7.15 7.96 -50.36
CA ILE A 183 -7.27 9.16 -51.28
C ILE A 183 -6.12 9.22 -52.24
N TYR A 184 -4.88 9.01 -51.78
CA TYR A 184 -3.67 9.11 -52.58
C TYR A 184 -3.25 7.79 -53.27
N GLY A 185 -4.00 6.70 -53.08
CA GLY A 185 -3.79 5.44 -53.77
C GLY A 185 -2.55 4.63 -53.37
N PHE A 186 -1.93 4.93 -52.21
CA PHE A 186 -0.76 4.23 -51.73
C PHE A 186 -1.10 3.13 -50.69
N SER A 187 -2.37 2.93 -50.36
CA SER A 187 -2.80 1.77 -49.54
C SER A 187 -3.72 0.86 -50.38
N ASN A 188 -3.25 -0.37 -50.69
CA ASN A 188 -4.08 -1.41 -51.28
C ASN A 188 -5.01 -1.97 -50.18
N ALA A 189 -6.28 -1.58 -50.21
CA ALA A 189 -7.25 -1.78 -49.14
C ALA A 189 -7.79 -3.24 -48.99
N GLU A 190 -7.23 -4.20 -49.71
CA GLU A 190 -7.69 -5.62 -49.62
C GLU A 190 -7.22 -6.36 -48.36
N VAL A 191 -6.30 -5.80 -47.59
CA VAL A 191 -5.71 -6.42 -46.38
C VAL A 191 -6.41 -5.93 -45.09
N GLY A 192 -7.59 -5.31 -45.19
CA GLY A 192 -8.23 -4.58 -44.09
C GLY A 192 -8.71 -5.44 -42.90
N TRP A 193 -9.06 -6.72 -43.12
CA TRP A 193 -9.68 -7.51 -42.05
C TRP A 193 -8.79 -7.76 -40.85
N THR A 194 -7.53 -8.12 -41.08
CA THR A 194 -6.55 -8.35 -40.00
C THR A 194 -6.28 -7.06 -39.20
N SER A 195 -6.12 -5.93 -39.88
CA SER A 195 -5.87 -4.62 -39.25
C SER A 195 -7.08 -4.19 -38.40
N ILE A 196 -8.29 -4.37 -38.91
CA ILE A 196 -9.52 -4.04 -38.16
C ILE A 196 -9.62 -4.92 -36.92
N MET A 197 -9.47 -6.26 -37.05
CA MET A 197 -9.53 -7.19 -35.92
C MET A 197 -8.46 -6.89 -34.87
N THR A 198 -7.23 -6.64 -35.28
CA THR A 198 -6.13 -6.29 -34.37
C THR A 198 -6.44 -5.00 -33.62
N SER A 199 -6.95 -3.98 -34.31
CA SER A 199 -7.33 -2.71 -33.71
C SER A 199 -8.47 -2.88 -32.70
N ILE A 200 -9.51 -3.64 -33.04
CA ILE A 200 -10.65 -3.91 -32.13
C ILE A 200 -10.18 -4.65 -30.88
N ILE A 201 -9.36 -5.69 -31.04
CA ILE A 201 -8.85 -6.46 -29.90
C ILE A 201 -7.94 -5.59 -29.01
N PHE A 202 -7.05 -4.80 -29.62
CA PHE A 202 -6.14 -3.92 -28.87
C PHE A 202 -6.90 -2.85 -28.10
N PHE A 203 -7.74 -2.07 -28.78
CA PHE A 203 -8.49 -0.98 -28.13
C PHE A 203 -9.53 -1.51 -27.14
N GLY A 204 -10.20 -2.62 -27.48
CA GLY A 204 -11.09 -3.33 -26.57
C GLY A 204 -10.38 -3.83 -25.32
N GLY A 205 -9.17 -4.36 -25.46
CA GLY A 205 -8.33 -4.78 -24.33
C GLY A 205 -7.94 -3.61 -23.43
N VAL A 206 -7.49 -2.48 -24.00
CA VAL A 206 -7.18 -1.25 -23.23
C VAL A 206 -8.41 -0.74 -22.51
N GLN A 207 -9.57 -0.73 -23.17
CA GLN A 207 -10.84 -0.30 -22.56
C GLN A 207 -11.24 -1.18 -21.38
N LEU A 208 -11.20 -2.51 -21.54
CA LEU A 208 -11.51 -3.45 -20.46
C LEU A 208 -10.56 -3.32 -19.29
N LEU A 209 -9.27 -3.13 -19.53
CA LEU A 209 -8.27 -2.88 -18.49
C LEU A 209 -8.60 -1.59 -17.72
N THR A 210 -8.92 -0.51 -18.41
CA THR A 210 -9.29 0.77 -17.80
C THR A 210 -10.55 0.65 -16.94
N VAL A 211 -11.58 -0.02 -17.45
CA VAL A 211 -12.82 -0.31 -16.71
C VAL A 211 -12.54 -1.20 -15.50
N GLY A 212 -11.66 -2.20 -15.64
CA GLY A 212 -11.23 -3.07 -14.55
C GLY A 212 -10.54 -2.29 -13.41
N VAL A 213 -9.64 -1.37 -13.73
CA VAL A 213 -9.01 -0.49 -12.74
C VAL A 213 -10.05 0.38 -12.05
N LEU A 214 -10.94 1.01 -12.81
CA LEU A 214 -12.04 1.81 -12.26
C LEU A 214 -12.93 0.97 -11.34
N GLY A 215 -13.29 -0.25 -11.74
CA GLY A 215 -14.07 -1.18 -10.95
C GLY A 215 -13.44 -1.51 -9.60
N GLN A 216 -12.12 -1.62 -9.52
CA GLN A 216 -11.41 -1.82 -8.25
C GLN A 216 -11.58 -0.62 -7.31
N TYR A 217 -11.44 0.62 -7.79
CA TYR A 217 -11.69 1.82 -6.98
C TYR A 217 -13.14 1.95 -6.54
N VAL A 218 -14.09 1.64 -7.42
CA VAL A 218 -15.53 1.60 -7.06
C VAL A 218 -15.79 0.54 -6.00
N GLY A 219 -15.14 -0.63 -6.08
CA GLY A 219 -15.23 -1.67 -5.07
C GLY A 219 -14.75 -1.20 -3.69
N ILE A 220 -13.61 -0.48 -3.64
CA ILE A 220 -13.10 0.13 -2.40
C ILE A 220 -14.10 1.15 -1.84
N LEU A 221 -14.59 2.07 -2.67
CA LEU A 221 -15.60 3.06 -2.28
C LEU A 221 -16.87 2.40 -1.75
N PHE A 222 -17.34 1.33 -2.39
CA PHE A 222 -18.51 0.58 -1.95
C PHE A 222 -18.33 -0.03 -0.56
N ASP A 223 -17.13 -0.55 -0.26
CA ASP A 223 -16.82 -1.09 1.06
C ASP A 223 -16.72 0.02 2.12
N GLU A 224 -16.17 1.19 1.77
CA GLU A 224 -16.10 2.35 2.67
C GLU A 224 -17.49 2.93 2.97
N ILE A 225 -18.34 3.10 1.95
CA ILE A 225 -19.70 3.68 2.11
C ILE A 225 -20.59 2.79 2.96
N LYS A 226 -20.42 1.46 2.93
CA LYS A 226 -21.20 0.57 3.80
C LYS A 226 -21.01 0.86 5.29
N ALA A 227 -19.88 1.45 5.68
CA ALA A 227 -19.56 1.86 7.05
C ALA A 227 -19.88 0.79 8.13
N ARG A 228 -19.82 -0.50 7.79
CA ARG A 228 -20.05 -1.58 8.75
C ARG A 228 -18.96 -1.54 9.81
N PRO A 229 -19.28 -1.78 11.10
CA PRO A 229 -18.27 -1.81 12.14
C PRO A 229 -17.23 -2.89 11.84
N GLU A 230 -15.97 -2.56 12.05
CA GLU A 230 -14.84 -3.47 11.78
C GLU A 230 -14.78 -4.62 12.78
N TYR A 231 -15.28 -4.38 13.98
CA TYR A 231 -15.37 -5.35 15.07
C TYR A 231 -16.60 -5.07 15.93
N ILE A 232 -17.06 -6.10 16.62
CA ILE A 232 -18.11 -6.02 17.63
C ILE A 232 -17.47 -6.47 18.93
N ILE A 233 -17.58 -5.68 20.00
CA ILE A 233 -17.09 -6.02 21.32
C ILE A 233 -18.17 -6.84 22.01
N ASP A 234 -17.87 -8.09 22.31
CA ASP A 234 -18.77 -8.97 23.05
C ASP A 234 -18.70 -8.66 24.56
N GLU A 235 -17.48 -8.57 25.10
CA GLU A 235 -17.24 -8.31 26.52
C GLU A 235 -16.00 -7.44 26.72
N LYS A 236 -16.07 -6.45 27.61
CA LYS A 236 -14.92 -5.69 28.11
C LYS A 236 -14.59 -6.20 29.52
N LYS A 237 -13.43 -6.83 29.67
CA LYS A 237 -12.87 -7.17 30.98
C LYS A 237 -11.86 -6.09 31.35
N ASN A 238 -12.16 -5.38 32.43
CA ASN A 238 -11.21 -4.48 33.06
C ASN A 238 -10.23 -5.33 33.88
N TYR A 239 -8.97 -5.34 33.48
CA TYR A 239 -7.88 -5.88 34.27
C TYR A 239 -7.25 -4.75 35.07
#